data_052c3918b380263bcaf7c949294dfa78
#
_entry.id   052c3918b380263bcaf7c949294dfa78
#
_cell.length_a   1.000
_cell.length_b   1.000
_cell.length_c   1.000
_cell.angle_alpha   90.00
_cell.angle_beta   90.00
_cell.angle_gamma   90.00
#
_symmetry.space_group_name_H-M   'P 1'
#
loop_
_entity.id
_entity.type
_entity.pdbx_description
1 polymer ?
#
loop_
_entity_poly.entity_id
_entity_poly.type
_entity_poly.pdbx_seq_one_letter_code
_entity_poly.pdbx_strand_id
1 'polypeptide(L)'
;MLEIRNVHKTFNPGTINEKHALNGVNLKLEEGDFVTVIGGNGAGKSTMLNAVAGTWPVDEGSILIDGVDVTGLPEFKRASFLGRVFQDPMTGTTATMQIDENLALAARRGKRRGLGWGITKAEKERFHELLKELDLGLEDRMTSKVGLLSGGQRQAVTLLMASLQKPKVLLLDEHTAALDPKTAAKVLTLTDKIIKENSLTAMMVTHNMRDAIAHGN
;
A
#
# COMPACT_ATOMS: atom_id res chain seq x y z
N MET A 1 1.76 15.03 1.34
CA MET A 1 0.50 15.58 0.78
C MET A 1 0.19 14.92 -0.56
N LEU A 2 -1.05 14.46 -0.78
CA LEU A 2 -1.54 13.95 -2.06
C LEU A 2 -2.59 14.90 -2.60
N GLU A 3 -2.54 15.24 -3.88
CA GLU A 3 -3.56 16.06 -4.52
C GLU A 3 -3.96 15.46 -5.87
N ILE A 4 -5.26 15.24 -6.05
CA ILE A 4 -5.90 14.75 -7.26
C ILE A 4 -6.77 15.90 -7.78
N ARG A 5 -6.53 16.36 -9.02
CA ARG A 5 -7.20 17.52 -9.62
C ARG A 5 -7.91 17.12 -10.90
N ASN A 6 -9.23 17.19 -10.87
CA ASN A 6 -10.10 16.97 -12.04
C ASN A 6 -9.74 15.71 -12.84
N VAL A 7 -9.52 14.58 -12.15
CA VAL A 7 -9.07 13.36 -12.79
C VAL A 7 -10.21 12.60 -13.43
N HIS A 8 -10.03 12.23 -14.69
CA HIS A 8 -10.94 11.43 -15.49
C HIS A 8 -10.29 10.13 -15.91
N LYS A 9 -11.08 9.04 -15.92
CA LYS A 9 -10.67 7.74 -16.45
C LYS A 9 -11.85 7.01 -17.06
N THR A 10 -11.75 6.71 -18.35
CA THR A 10 -12.73 5.95 -19.12
C THR A 10 -12.07 4.65 -19.60
N PHE A 11 -12.72 3.53 -19.37
CA PHE A 11 -12.33 2.24 -19.93
C PHE A 11 -13.13 1.93 -21.19
N ASN A 12 -12.49 1.32 -22.17
CA ASN A 12 -13.06 0.90 -23.45
C ASN A 12 -13.84 2.03 -24.18
N PRO A 13 -13.26 3.22 -24.36
CA PRO A 13 -13.98 4.35 -24.98
C PRO A 13 -14.46 4.00 -26.39
N GLY A 14 -15.68 4.45 -26.74
CA GLY A 14 -16.30 4.21 -28.05
C GLY A 14 -16.82 2.79 -28.26
N THR A 15 -16.86 1.94 -27.23
CA THR A 15 -17.41 0.59 -27.32
C THR A 15 -18.69 0.44 -26.47
N ILE A 16 -19.42 -0.67 -26.66
CA ILE A 16 -20.60 -0.99 -25.83
C ILE A 16 -20.25 -1.25 -24.35
N ASN A 17 -18.98 -1.44 -24.05
CA ASN A 17 -18.45 -1.66 -22.69
C ASN A 17 -17.75 -0.39 -22.15
N GLU A 18 -18.03 0.75 -22.74
CA GLU A 18 -17.49 2.02 -22.23
C GLU A 18 -17.94 2.27 -20.80
N LYS A 19 -16.97 2.63 -19.96
CA LYS A 19 -17.21 2.90 -18.54
C LYS A 19 -16.40 4.11 -18.07
N HIS A 20 -17.09 5.18 -17.71
CA HIS A 20 -16.51 6.33 -17.02
C HIS A 20 -16.28 5.94 -15.56
N ALA A 21 -15.08 5.52 -15.22
CA ALA A 21 -14.74 5.05 -13.87
C ALA A 21 -14.37 6.18 -12.92
N LEU A 22 -13.73 7.23 -13.43
CA LEU A 22 -13.49 8.49 -12.72
C LEU A 22 -14.00 9.63 -13.58
N ASN A 23 -14.75 10.57 -12.98
CA ASN A 23 -15.36 11.67 -13.70
C ASN A 23 -15.16 12.97 -12.92
N GLY A 24 -14.05 13.66 -13.18
CA GLY A 24 -13.71 14.94 -12.56
C GLY A 24 -13.39 14.82 -11.05
N VAL A 25 -12.70 13.75 -10.65
CA VAL A 25 -12.40 13.49 -9.24
C VAL A 25 -11.40 14.52 -8.72
N ASN A 26 -11.76 15.15 -7.60
CA ASN A 26 -10.91 16.06 -6.85
C ASN A 26 -10.77 15.54 -5.42
N LEU A 27 -9.53 15.42 -4.92
CA LEU A 27 -9.24 14.99 -3.56
C LEU A 27 -7.92 15.61 -3.12
N LYS A 28 -7.86 16.07 -1.88
CA LYS A 28 -6.64 16.57 -1.27
C LYS A 28 -6.47 15.92 0.08
N LEU A 29 -5.30 15.33 0.34
CA LEU A 29 -4.86 14.84 1.64
C LEU A 29 -3.70 15.71 2.09
N GLU A 30 -3.78 16.20 3.31
CA GLU A 30 -2.65 16.85 3.97
C GLU A 30 -1.68 15.82 4.57
N GLU A 31 -0.56 16.28 5.07
CA GLU A 31 0.41 15.41 5.72
C GLU A 31 -0.17 14.86 7.03
N GLY A 32 -0.12 13.53 7.19
CA GLY A 32 -0.66 12.83 8.35
C GLY A 32 -2.14 12.45 8.27
N ASP A 33 -2.85 12.85 7.21
CA ASP A 33 -4.25 12.43 7.03
C ASP A 33 -4.34 10.92 6.80
N PHE A 34 -5.33 10.29 7.43
CA PHE A 34 -5.74 8.93 7.16
C PHE A 34 -7.16 8.91 6.59
N VAL A 35 -7.28 8.96 5.28
CA VAL A 35 -8.56 9.04 4.58
C VAL A 35 -9.07 7.66 4.19
N THR A 36 -10.35 7.40 4.48
CA THR A 36 -11.05 6.19 4.07
C THR A 36 -11.98 6.47 2.89
N VAL A 37 -11.88 5.64 1.85
CA VAL A 37 -12.69 5.71 0.65
C VAL A 37 -13.67 4.55 0.66
N ILE A 38 -14.96 4.88 0.69
CA ILE A 38 -16.06 3.91 0.72
C ILE A 38 -16.94 4.04 -0.52
N GLY A 39 -17.65 2.97 -0.84
CA GLY A 39 -18.60 2.95 -1.95
C GLY A 39 -18.87 1.53 -2.43
N GLY A 40 -19.92 1.36 -3.23
CA GLY A 40 -20.30 0.07 -3.81
C GLY A 40 -19.27 -0.49 -4.81
N ASN A 41 -19.49 -1.74 -5.22
CA ASN A 41 -18.68 -2.35 -6.27
C ASN A 41 -18.85 -1.59 -7.58
N GLY A 42 -17.73 -1.34 -8.25
CA GLY A 42 -17.72 -0.59 -9.52
C GLY A 42 -17.79 0.94 -9.37
N ALA A 43 -17.78 1.50 -8.15
CA ALA A 43 -17.81 2.95 -7.89
C ALA A 43 -16.48 3.68 -8.21
N GLY A 44 -15.47 3.02 -8.76
CA GLY A 44 -14.20 3.65 -9.14
C GLY A 44 -13.13 3.68 -8.04
N LYS A 45 -13.37 3.12 -6.84
CA LYS A 45 -12.42 3.14 -5.71
C LYS A 45 -11.04 2.60 -6.08
N SER A 46 -10.97 1.36 -6.54
CA SER A 46 -9.71 0.73 -6.96
C SER A 46 -9.14 1.40 -8.22
N THR A 47 -10.01 1.98 -9.08
CA THR A 47 -9.54 2.78 -10.24
C THR A 47 -8.78 4.01 -9.76
N MET A 48 -9.30 4.73 -8.77
CA MET A 48 -8.64 5.88 -8.17
C MET A 48 -7.31 5.50 -7.52
N LEU A 49 -7.27 4.43 -6.74
CA LEU A 49 -6.04 3.89 -6.13
C LEU A 49 -5.00 3.54 -7.20
N ASN A 50 -5.40 2.84 -8.27
CA ASN A 50 -4.52 2.46 -9.38
C ASN A 50 -4.07 3.69 -10.20
N ALA A 51 -4.89 4.73 -10.33
CA ALA A 51 -4.51 5.98 -10.97
C ALA A 51 -3.42 6.70 -10.14
N VAL A 52 -3.57 6.77 -8.81
CA VAL A 52 -2.55 7.33 -7.92
C VAL A 52 -1.26 6.49 -7.96
N ALA A 53 -1.37 5.17 -7.94
CA ALA A 53 -0.22 4.26 -8.03
C ALA A 53 0.51 4.34 -9.39
N GLY A 54 -0.18 4.79 -10.45
CA GLY A 54 0.38 4.84 -11.81
C GLY A 54 0.27 3.53 -12.58
N THR A 55 -0.51 2.58 -12.07
CA THR A 55 -0.84 1.31 -12.75
C THR A 55 -1.71 1.60 -13.99
N TRP A 56 -2.65 2.55 -13.87
CA TRP A 56 -3.47 3.02 -14.97
C TRP A 56 -3.23 4.50 -15.22
N PRO A 57 -2.92 4.89 -16.47
CA PRO A 57 -2.83 6.30 -16.84
C PRO A 57 -4.21 6.94 -16.76
N VAL A 58 -4.28 8.18 -16.30
CA VAL A 58 -5.48 9.01 -16.34
C VAL A 58 -5.65 9.59 -17.73
N ASP A 59 -6.90 9.88 -18.12
CA ASP A 59 -7.21 10.45 -19.43
C ASP A 59 -7.11 11.97 -19.39
N GLU A 60 -7.53 12.60 -18.28
CA GLU A 60 -7.43 14.03 -18.01
C GLU A 60 -7.17 14.29 -16.54
N GLY A 61 -6.76 15.52 -16.22
CA GLY A 61 -6.45 15.96 -14.86
C GLY A 61 -4.99 15.72 -14.44
N SER A 62 -4.71 15.91 -13.16
CA SER A 62 -3.35 15.76 -12.63
C SER A 62 -3.34 15.14 -11.23
N ILE A 63 -2.23 14.46 -10.91
CA ILE A 63 -1.97 13.85 -9.62
C ILE A 63 -0.61 14.35 -9.12
N LEU A 64 -0.61 14.99 -7.95
CA LEU A 64 0.61 15.50 -7.32
C LEU A 64 0.85 14.76 -5.99
N ILE A 65 2.10 14.40 -5.73
CA ILE A 65 2.54 13.82 -4.46
C ILE A 65 3.69 14.67 -3.93
N ASP A 66 3.52 15.24 -2.74
CA ASP A 66 4.49 16.15 -2.10
C ASP A 66 4.90 17.30 -3.03
N GLY A 67 3.93 17.86 -3.77
CA GLY A 67 4.12 18.95 -4.73
C GLY A 67 4.71 18.53 -6.08
N VAL A 68 5.12 17.28 -6.23
CA VAL A 68 5.65 16.75 -7.50
C VAL A 68 4.53 16.20 -8.36
N ASP A 69 4.41 16.67 -9.60
CA ASP A 69 3.48 16.09 -10.56
C ASP A 69 3.96 14.69 -11.00
N VAL A 70 3.17 13.70 -10.64
CA VAL A 70 3.45 12.29 -10.95
C VAL A 70 2.56 11.75 -12.07
N THR A 71 1.67 12.57 -12.66
CA THR A 71 0.63 12.16 -13.62
C THR A 71 1.17 11.31 -14.77
N GLY A 72 2.26 11.73 -15.39
CA GLY A 72 2.91 11.02 -16.50
C GLY A 72 3.97 9.98 -16.06
N LEU A 73 4.22 9.83 -14.75
CA LEU A 73 5.26 8.91 -14.27
C LEU A 73 4.73 7.46 -14.23
N PRO A 74 5.51 6.48 -14.73
CA PRO A 74 5.16 5.08 -14.60
C PRO A 74 5.26 4.61 -13.14
N GLU A 75 4.55 3.51 -12.81
CA GLU A 75 4.42 2.97 -11.46
C GLU A 75 5.76 2.81 -10.72
N PHE A 76 6.80 2.29 -11.40
CA PHE A 76 8.11 2.08 -10.77
C PHE A 76 8.81 3.37 -10.33
N LYS A 77 8.53 4.50 -10.98
CA LYS A 77 9.05 5.82 -10.56
C LYS A 77 8.23 6.38 -9.40
N ARG A 78 6.90 6.18 -9.41
CA ARG A 78 6.03 6.58 -8.29
C ARG A 78 6.31 5.75 -7.03
N ALA A 79 6.85 4.54 -7.15
CA ALA A 79 7.21 3.68 -6.02
C ALA A 79 8.19 4.31 -5.03
N SER A 80 8.90 5.38 -5.40
CA SER A 80 9.73 6.16 -4.46
C SER A 80 8.91 7.04 -3.52
N PHE A 81 7.68 7.38 -3.88
CA PHE A 81 6.76 8.21 -3.09
C PHE A 81 5.72 7.39 -2.35
N LEU A 82 5.39 6.19 -2.89
CA LEU A 82 4.23 5.41 -2.48
C LEU A 82 4.62 4.11 -1.78
N GLY A 83 3.89 3.77 -0.71
CA GLY A 83 3.73 2.41 -0.23
C GLY A 83 2.38 1.86 -0.70
N ARG A 84 2.29 0.58 -1.03
CA ARG A 84 1.03 -0.04 -1.44
C ARG A 84 0.85 -1.39 -0.76
N VAL A 85 -0.35 -1.61 -0.22
CA VAL A 85 -0.80 -2.89 0.32
C VAL A 85 -2.01 -3.32 -0.51
N PHE A 86 -1.96 -4.53 -1.05
CA PHE A 86 -2.97 -5.10 -1.92
C PHE A 86 -4.02 -5.88 -1.12
N GLN A 87 -5.18 -6.10 -1.72
CA GLN A 87 -6.24 -6.94 -1.19
C GLN A 87 -5.76 -8.38 -0.99
N ASP A 88 -5.07 -8.93 -1.99
CA ASP A 88 -4.41 -10.23 -1.90
C ASP A 88 -2.97 -10.06 -1.39
N PRO A 89 -2.65 -10.56 -0.17
CA PRO A 89 -1.31 -10.46 0.38
C PRO A 89 -0.24 -11.23 -0.42
N MET A 90 -0.65 -12.13 -1.32
CA MET A 90 0.27 -12.82 -2.25
C MET A 90 0.86 -11.87 -3.28
N THR A 91 0.11 -10.85 -3.69
CA THR A 91 0.53 -9.90 -4.72
C THR A 91 1.68 -9.00 -4.24
N GLY A 92 1.72 -8.68 -2.94
CA GLY A 92 2.73 -7.80 -2.35
C GLY A 92 4.04 -8.49 -1.95
N THR A 93 4.11 -9.84 -2.05
CA THR A 93 5.25 -10.63 -1.55
C THR A 93 5.69 -11.70 -2.54
N THR A 94 6.94 -12.13 -2.44
CA THR A 94 7.47 -13.28 -3.18
C THR A 94 7.41 -14.52 -2.30
N ALA A 95 6.39 -15.36 -2.51
CA ALA A 95 6.05 -16.51 -1.65
C ALA A 95 7.20 -17.53 -1.49
N THR A 96 8.08 -17.68 -2.49
CA THR A 96 9.22 -18.62 -2.48
C THR A 96 10.44 -18.08 -1.77
N MET A 97 10.50 -16.77 -1.50
CA MET A 97 11.59 -16.11 -0.79
C MET A 97 11.34 -16.07 0.72
N GLN A 98 12.41 -15.89 1.49
CA GLN A 98 12.38 -15.76 2.95
C GLN A 98 11.78 -14.42 3.37
N ILE A 99 11.37 -14.28 4.63
CA ILE A 99 10.83 -13.02 5.17
C ILE A 99 11.88 -11.91 5.08
N ASP A 100 13.12 -12.17 5.53
CA ASP A 100 14.20 -11.20 5.48
C ASP A 100 14.59 -10.80 4.05
N GLU A 101 14.50 -11.71 3.08
CA GLU A 101 14.72 -11.40 1.66
C GLU A 101 13.63 -10.46 1.10
N ASN A 102 12.36 -10.72 1.42
CA ASN A 102 11.25 -9.84 1.05
C ASN A 102 11.42 -8.44 1.66
N LEU A 103 11.77 -8.34 2.95
CA LEU A 103 12.05 -7.07 3.63
C LEU A 103 13.25 -6.36 3.00
N ALA A 104 14.30 -7.10 2.64
CA ALA A 104 15.48 -6.52 1.98
C ALA A 104 15.15 -5.94 0.59
N LEU A 105 14.28 -6.58 -0.18
CA LEU A 105 13.79 -6.04 -1.45
C LEU A 105 13.00 -4.75 -1.22
N ALA A 106 12.09 -4.75 -0.26
CA ALA A 106 11.30 -3.56 0.09
C ALA A 106 12.19 -2.41 0.58
N ALA A 107 13.19 -2.69 1.42
CA ALA A 107 14.14 -1.71 1.93
C ALA A 107 15.02 -1.06 0.84
N ARG A 108 15.08 -1.66 -0.35
CA ARG A 108 15.85 -1.16 -1.51
C ARG A 108 14.99 -0.51 -2.57
N ARG A 109 13.69 -0.38 -2.36
CA ARG A 109 12.77 0.28 -3.29
C ARG A 109 13.25 1.70 -3.58
N GLY A 110 13.34 2.09 -4.85
CA GLY A 110 13.80 3.40 -5.28
C GLY A 110 15.30 3.68 -5.12
N LYS A 111 16.11 2.75 -4.60
CA LYS A 111 17.55 2.91 -4.43
C LYS A 111 18.33 2.24 -5.56
N ARG A 112 19.49 2.82 -5.89
CA ARG A 112 20.46 2.18 -6.80
C ARG A 112 21.03 0.94 -6.13
N ARG A 113 21.19 -0.14 -6.90
CA ARG A 113 21.79 -1.39 -6.43
C ARG A 113 23.23 -1.47 -6.90
N GLY A 114 24.12 -1.88 -5.99
CA GLY A 114 25.50 -2.23 -6.28
C GLY A 114 25.72 -3.74 -6.21
N LEU A 115 26.97 -4.20 -6.29
CA LEU A 115 27.42 -5.59 -6.18
C LEU A 115 27.69 -6.02 -4.71
N GLY A 116 27.05 -5.36 -3.74
CA GLY A 116 27.18 -5.71 -2.31
C GLY A 116 26.39 -6.95 -1.91
N TRP A 117 26.60 -7.40 -0.67
CA TRP A 117 25.86 -8.52 -0.06
C TRP A 117 24.35 -8.25 -0.07
N GLY A 118 23.57 -9.30 -0.31
CA GLY A 118 22.12 -9.22 -0.40
C GLY A 118 21.47 -8.72 0.88
N ILE A 119 21.92 -9.18 2.05
CA ILE A 119 21.44 -8.74 3.37
C ILE A 119 22.66 -8.66 4.29
N THR A 120 22.85 -7.51 4.93
CA THR A 120 23.91 -7.29 5.92
C THR A 120 23.45 -7.72 7.31
N LYS A 121 24.42 -7.91 8.25
CA LYS A 121 24.11 -8.23 9.64
C LYS A 121 23.26 -7.14 10.30
N ALA A 122 23.59 -5.88 10.08
CA ALA A 122 22.83 -4.73 10.58
C ALA A 122 21.38 -4.68 10.04
N GLU A 123 21.18 -5.03 8.76
CA GLU A 123 19.83 -5.15 8.20
C GLU A 123 19.04 -6.30 8.86
N LYS A 124 19.67 -7.45 9.12
CA LYS A 124 19.01 -8.55 9.82
C LYS A 124 18.57 -8.15 11.23
N GLU A 125 19.44 -7.51 11.99
CA GLU A 125 19.12 -6.99 13.33
C GLU A 125 17.95 -6.00 13.27
N ARG A 126 17.98 -5.05 12.33
CA ARG A 126 16.88 -4.10 12.11
C ARG A 126 15.57 -4.82 11.75
N PHE A 127 15.61 -5.80 10.86
CA PHE A 127 14.40 -6.54 10.46
C PHE A 127 13.83 -7.37 11.61
N HIS A 128 14.69 -7.93 12.45
CA HIS A 128 14.29 -8.64 13.66
C HIS A 128 13.48 -7.73 14.60
N GLU A 129 13.99 -6.52 14.91
CA GLU A 129 13.27 -5.57 15.77
C GLU A 129 11.94 -5.13 15.15
N LEU A 130 11.92 -4.82 13.86
CA LEU A 130 10.68 -4.44 13.18
C LEU A 130 9.64 -5.57 13.15
N LEU A 131 10.06 -6.82 13.00
CA LEU A 131 9.14 -7.97 13.03
C LEU A 131 8.62 -8.22 14.45
N LYS A 132 9.45 -8.00 15.47
CA LYS A 132 9.06 -8.10 16.88
C LYS A 132 7.95 -7.09 17.25
N GLU A 133 7.98 -5.88 16.67
CA GLU A 133 6.93 -4.87 16.88
C GLU A 133 5.55 -5.32 16.34
N LEU A 134 5.51 -6.31 15.42
CA LEU A 134 4.25 -6.86 14.91
C LEU A 134 3.55 -7.80 15.91
N ASP A 135 4.26 -8.31 16.91
CA ASP A 135 3.76 -9.27 17.91
C ASP A 135 3.10 -10.53 17.29
N LEU A 136 3.77 -11.11 16.28
CA LEU A 136 3.30 -12.27 15.53
C LEU A 136 4.29 -13.46 15.54
N GLY A 137 5.38 -13.37 16.31
CA GLY A 137 6.44 -14.39 16.39
C GLY A 137 7.19 -14.58 15.07
N LEU A 138 7.27 -13.54 14.24
CA LEU A 138 7.94 -13.60 12.93
C LEU A 138 9.43 -13.30 13.03
N GLU A 139 9.87 -12.64 14.08
CA GLU A 139 11.26 -12.33 14.39
C GLU A 139 12.12 -13.60 14.51
N ASP A 140 11.56 -14.66 15.07
CA ASP A 140 12.25 -15.97 15.22
C ASP A 140 12.19 -16.82 13.93
N ARG A 141 11.47 -16.35 12.92
CA ARG A 141 11.19 -17.10 11.69
C ARG A 141 11.62 -16.37 10.42
N MET A 142 12.55 -15.44 10.50
CA MET A 142 12.98 -14.58 9.38
C MET A 142 13.44 -15.36 8.14
N THR A 143 14.00 -16.55 8.33
CA THR A 143 14.44 -17.45 7.26
C THR A 143 13.34 -18.37 6.72
N SER A 144 12.14 -18.30 7.27
CA SER A 144 10.99 -19.04 6.73
C SER A 144 10.49 -18.40 5.44
N LYS A 145 10.03 -19.22 4.50
CA LYS A 145 9.42 -18.71 3.26
C LYS A 145 8.09 -18.03 3.56
N VAL A 146 7.87 -16.87 2.94
CA VAL A 146 6.63 -16.09 3.11
C VAL A 146 5.38 -16.89 2.72
N GLY A 147 5.51 -17.83 1.76
CA GLY A 147 4.44 -18.73 1.36
C GLY A 147 3.89 -19.63 2.48
N LEU A 148 4.66 -19.85 3.55
CA LEU A 148 4.26 -20.67 4.71
C LEU A 148 3.53 -19.87 5.80
N LEU A 149 3.42 -18.56 5.65
CA LEU A 149 2.74 -17.69 6.60
C LEU A 149 1.22 -17.79 6.47
N SER A 150 0.50 -17.59 7.58
CA SER A 150 -0.95 -17.39 7.54
C SER A 150 -1.29 -16.10 6.76
N GLY A 151 -2.53 -15.96 6.29
CA GLY A 151 -2.98 -14.76 5.58
C GLY A 151 -2.70 -13.47 6.36
N GLY A 152 -3.03 -13.45 7.66
CA GLY A 152 -2.79 -12.28 8.52
C GLY A 152 -1.31 -11.99 8.77
N GLN A 153 -0.49 -13.02 8.99
CA GLN A 153 0.96 -12.85 9.12
C GLN A 153 1.57 -12.27 7.85
N ARG A 154 1.15 -12.78 6.68
CA ARG A 154 1.61 -12.27 5.40
C ARG A 154 1.17 -10.83 5.16
N GLN A 155 -0.08 -10.50 5.51
CA GLN A 155 -0.59 -9.14 5.40
C GLN A 155 0.18 -8.17 6.29
N ALA A 156 0.52 -8.56 7.52
CA ALA A 156 1.36 -7.78 8.42
C ALA A 156 2.76 -7.55 7.84
N VAL A 157 3.39 -8.58 7.26
CA VAL A 157 4.67 -8.44 6.56
C VAL A 157 4.55 -7.50 5.36
N THR A 158 3.47 -7.61 4.56
CA THR A 158 3.24 -6.71 3.41
C THR A 158 3.08 -5.25 3.85
N LEU A 159 2.34 -5.02 4.94
CA LEU A 159 2.16 -3.69 5.53
C LEU A 159 3.50 -3.12 6.02
N LEU A 160 4.30 -3.92 6.73
CA LEU A 160 5.64 -3.53 7.14
C LEU A 160 6.52 -3.19 5.93
N MET A 161 6.53 -4.03 4.89
CA MET A 161 7.28 -3.77 3.65
C MET A 161 6.86 -2.47 2.98
N ALA A 162 5.56 -2.16 2.94
CA ALA A 162 5.03 -0.95 2.33
C ALA A 162 5.46 0.32 3.09
N SER A 163 5.56 0.24 4.43
CA SER A 163 5.90 1.37 5.32
C SER A 163 7.41 1.55 5.55
N LEU A 164 8.25 0.54 5.28
CA LEU A 164 9.68 0.47 5.61
C LEU A 164 10.51 1.69 5.15
N GLN A 165 10.16 2.28 4.01
CA GLN A 165 10.82 3.43 3.40
C GLN A 165 10.16 4.77 3.76
N LYS A 166 9.21 4.78 4.72
CA LYS A 166 8.40 5.95 5.09
C LYS A 166 7.88 6.67 3.84
N PRO A 167 6.97 6.03 3.09
CA PRO A 167 6.44 6.62 1.87
C PRO A 167 5.69 7.91 2.19
N LYS A 168 5.59 8.81 1.20
CA LYS A 168 4.79 10.04 1.31
C LYS A 168 3.28 9.73 1.40
N VAL A 169 2.85 8.68 0.72
CA VAL A 169 1.46 8.19 0.78
C VAL A 169 1.44 6.67 0.85
N LEU A 170 0.67 6.13 1.79
CA LEU A 170 0.39 4.69 1.92
C LEU A 170 -0.99 4.39 1.33
N LEU A 171 -1.04 3.54 0.31
CA LEU A 171 -2.26 3.09 -0.34
C LEU A 171 -2.65 1.71 0.19
N LEU A 172 -3.86 1.59 0.73
CA LEU A 172 -4.40 0.38 1.33
C LEU A 172 -5.65 -0.05 0.55
N ASP A 173 -5.55 -1.13 -0.24
CA ASP A 173 -6.64 -1.60 -1.10
C ASP A 173 -7.34 -2.81 -0.47
N GLU A 174 -8.44 -2.58 0.25
CA GLU A 174 -9.24 -3.62 0.92
C GLU A 174 -8.40 -4.69 1.65
N HIS A 175 -7.31 -4.26 2.26
CA HIS A 175 -6.21 -5.10 2.73
C HIS A 175 -6.57 -6.08 3.88
N THR A 176 -7.80 -6.04 4.37
CA THR A 176 -8.33 -6.96 5.39
C THR A 176 -9.46 -7.84 4.88
N ALA A 177 -9.94 -7.62 3.64
CA ALA A 177 -11.14 -8.28 3.12
C ALA A 177 -11.01 -9.81 2.99
N ALA A 178 -9.79 -10.31 2.76
CA ALA A 178 -9.52 -11.74 2.61
C ALA A 178 -9.21 -12.45 3.95
N LEU A 179 -9.31 -11.76 5.09
CA LEU A 179 -8.96 -12.27 6.41
C LEU A 179 -10.22 -12.61 7.23
N ASP A 180 -10.07 -13.55 8.17
CA ASP A 180 -11.11 -13.77 9.18
C ASP A 180 -11.25 -12.54 10.09
N PRO A 181 -12.44 -12.32 10.72
CA PRO A 181 -12.73 -11.08 11.46
C PRO A 181 -11.73 -10.77 12.59
N LYS A 182 -11.25 -11.80 13.29
CA LYS A 182 -10.31 -11.63 14.41
C LYS A 182 -8.93 -11.19 13.92
N THR A 183 -8.47 -11.78 12.83
CA THR A 183 -7.21 -11.44 12.19
C THR A 183 -7.27 -10.08 11.51
N ALA A 184 -8.40 -9.76 10.84
CA ALA A 184 -8.64 -8.45 10.24
C ALA A 184 -8.53 -7.32 11.27
N ALA A 185 -9.18 -7.47 12.45
CA ALA A 185 -9.09 -6.49 13.53
C ALA A 185 -7.65 -6.26 14.02
N LYS A 186 -6.85 -7.34 14.14
CA LYS A 186 -5.43 -7.21 14.50
C LYS A 186 -4.62 -6.46 13.44
N VAL A 187 -4.84 -6.78 12.17
CA VAL A 187 -4.14 -6.10 11.06
C VAL A 187 -4.53 -4.62 11.00
N LEU A 188 -5.79 -4.26 11.22
CA LEU A 188 -6.23 -2.86 11.29
C LEU A 188 -5.59 -2.11 12.45
N THR A 189 -5.54 -2.70 13.65
CA THR A 189 -4.84 -2.12 14.80
C THR A 189 -3.36 -1.88 14.50
N LEU A 190 -2.72 -2.83 13.82
CA LEU A 190 -1.34 -2.70 13.38
C LEU A 190 -1.17 -1.60 12.33
N THR A 191 -2.13 -1.48 11.40
CA THR A 191 -2.15 -0.41 10.40
C THR A 191 -2.19 0.96 11.06
N ASP A 192 -3.08 1.17 12.02
CA ASP A 192 -3.17 2.42 12.80
C ASP A 192 -1.86 2.72 13.54
N LYS A 193 -1.29 1.72 14.20
CA LYS A 193 -0.02 1.86 14.90
C LYS A 193 1.08 2.35 13.95
N ILE A 194 1.27 1.67 12.82
CA ILE A 194 2.31 2.01 11.84
C ILE A 194 2.10 3.41 11.26
N ILE A 195 0.86 3.77 10.92
CA ILE A 195 0.53 5.09 10.37
C ILE A 195 0.85 6.18 11.40
N LYS A 196 0.41 6.03 12.65
CA LYS A 196 0.61 7.01 13.73
C LYS A 196 2.08 7.15 14.12
N GLU A 197 2.79 6.05 14.36
CA GLU A 197 4.19 6.07 14.79
C GLU A 197 5.13 6.65 13.72
N ASN A 198 4.80 6.49 12.44
CA ASN A 198 5.60 7.02 11.34
C ASN A 198 5.04 8.30 10.73
N SER A 199 3.94 8.84 11.27
CA SER A 199 3.25 10.05 10.75
C SER A 199 2.97 9.95 9.24
N LEU A 200 2.47 8.80 8.79
CA LEU A 200 2.23 8.54 7.37
C LEU A 200 0.90 9.15 6.94
N THR A 201 0.86 9.73 5.75
CA THR A 201 -0.40 10.02 5.05
C THR A 201 -0.91 8.73 4.41
N ALA A 202 -2.16 8.37 4.64
CA ALA A 202 -2.72 7.11 4.15
C ALA A 202 -4.07 7.28 3.47
N MET A 203 -4.31 6.46 2.43
CA MET A 203 -5.61 6.34 1.78
C MET A 203 -6.02 4.87 1.76
N MET A 204 -7.09 4.54 2.46
CA MET A 204 -7.62 3.18 2.58
C MET A 204 -8.94 3.05 1.82
N VAL A 205 -9.00 2.09 0.91
CA VAL A 205 -10.27 1.64 0.33
C VAL A 205 -10.82 0.51 1.17
N THR A 206 -12.08 0.61 1.57
CA THR A 206 -12.80 -0.44 2.27
C THR A 206 -14.28 -0.46 1.87
N HIS A 207 -14.91 -1.63 1.95
CA HIS A 207 -16.36 -1.77 1.85
C HIS A 207 -17.02 -1.91 3.23
N ASN A 208 -16.23 -1.98 4.30
CA ASN A 208 -16.72 -2.08 5.67
C ASN A 208 -16.87 -0.68 6.29
N MET A 209 -18.11 -0.24 6.47
CA MET A 209 -18.42 1.08 7.04
C MET A 209 -17.90 1.26 8.47
N ARG A 210 -17.85 0.18 9.26
CA ARG A 210 -17.34 0.25 10.65
C ARG A 210 -15.86 0.56 10.66
N ASP A 211 -15.08 -0.11 9.80
CA ASP A 211 -13.65 0.12 9.68
C ASP A 211 -13.39 1.55 9.15
N ALA A 212 -14.20 2.01 8.18
CA ALA A 212 -14.06 3.35 7.64
C ALA A 212 -14.24 4.44 8.69
N ILE A 213 -15.25 4.30 9.58
CA ILE A 213 -15.53 5.29 10.63
C ILE A 213 -14.51 5.20 11.78
N ALA A 214 -14.01 4.00 12.06
CA ALA A 214 -13.11 3.77 13.20
C ALA A 214 -11.67 4.25 12.93
N HIS A 215 -11.22 4.24 11.68
CA HIS A 215 -9.81 4.43 11.32
C HIS A 215 -9.53 5.71 10.52
N GLY A 216 -10.51 6.29 9.79
CA GLY A 216 -10.37 7.58 9.12
C GLY A 216 -10.39 8.76 10.09
N ASN A 217 -9.66 9.84 9.78
CA ASN A 217 -9.69 11.10 10.50
C ASN A 217 -10.31 12.22 9.65
#